data_ef3c92ec2f4ae8baa96c66460922382a
#
_entry.id   ef3c92ec2f4ae8baa96c66460922382a
#
_cell.length_a   1.000
_cell.length_b   1.000
_cell.length_c   1.000
_cell.angle_alpha   90.00
_cell.angle_beta   90.00
_cell.angle_gamma   90.00
#
_symmetry.space_group_name_H-M   'P 1'
#
loop_
_entity.id
_entity.type
_entity.pdbx_description
1 polymer ?
#
loop_
_entity_poly.entity_id
_entity_poly.type
_entity_poly.pdbx_seq_one_letter_code
_entity_poly.pdbx_strand_id
1 'polypeptide(L)'
;MPTPFFLFAPGAGAPSSHPWMQRWKARLQEIGEVETFDYPYMREGRKRPDRLPQLIAAHRVALAEARAQRGAEVSTFLIGKSMGGRIGCHVALEEKVNGLICLGYPLCAMGDRSKLRDEVLRSLGTPVLFVQGTRDTLCPLDLFEPVRAAMKVPSVLHLVEGGDHSLGVGKRQLQADGETQEEVDRRICTEIARFVRTRPG
;
A
#
# COMPACT_ATOMS: atom_id res chain seq x y z
N MET A 1 7.71 7.60 21.37
CA MET A 1 8.33 7.28 20.06
C MET A 1 8.09 8.45 19.13
N PRO A 2 9.01 8.78 18.21
CA PRO A 2 8.76 9.84 17.25
C PRO A 2 7.54 9.47 16.37
N THR A 3 6.80 10.50 15.97
CA THR A 3 5.63 10.34 15.11
C THR A 3 6.05 9.75 13.76
N PRO A 4 5.49 8.62 13.30
CA PRO A 4 5.84 8.05 12.01
C PRO A 4 5.33 8.92 10.86
N PHE A 5 6.04 8.89 9.74
CA PHE A 5 5.65 9.57 8.52
C PHE A 5 5.25 8.55 7.45
N PHE A 6 4.15 8.79 6.80
CA PHE A 6 3.61 8.00 5.70
C PHE A 6 3.66 8.79 4.39
N LEU A 7 4.41 8.33 3.41
CA LEU A 7 4.24 8.77 2.03
C LEU A 7 3.20 7.86 1.37
N PHE A 8 2.01 8.40 1.10
CA PHE A 8 0.86 7.64 0.64
C PHE A 8 0.62 7.80 -0.86
N ALA A 9 0.94 6.74 -1.60
CA ALA A 9 0.88 6.69 -3.06
C ALA A 9 -0.49 6.20 -3.58
N PRO A 10 -1.07 6.85 -4.61
CA PRO A 10 -2.34 6.44 -5.20
C PRO A 10 -2.22 5.19 -6.09
N GLY A 11 -3.37 4.54 -6.33
CA GLY A 11 -3.52 3.48 -7.33
C GLY A 11 -3.54 4.01 -8.76
N ALA A 12 -3.57 3.11 -9.75
CA ALA A 12 -3.51 3.50 -11.17
C ALA A 12 -4.73 4.28 -11.66
N GLY A 13 -5.90 4.04 -11.08
CA GLY A 13 -7.18 4.50 -11.62
C GLY A 13 -7.64 5.90 -11.16
N ALA A 14 -6.98 6.48 -10.14
CA ALA A 14 -7.46 7.73 -9.57
C ALA A 14 -6.34 8.46 -8.80
N PRO A 15 -6.34 9.81 -8.82
CA PRO A 15 -5.35 10.64 -8.12
C PRO A 15 -5.54 10.60 -6.59
N SER A 16 -4.62 11.23 -5.88
CA SER A 16 -4.65 11.35 -4.42
C SER A 16 -5.89 12.09 -3.90
N SER A 17 -6.51 12.94 -4.71
CA SER A 17 -7.77 13.65 -4.39
C SER A 17 -9.01 12.76 -4.40
N HIS A 18 -8.92 11.52 -4.90
CA HIS A 18 -10.06 10.60 -4.95
C HIS A 18 -10.62 10.34 -3.54
N PRO A 19 -11.98 10.26 -3.35
CA PRO A 19 -12.60 10.11 -2.04
C PRO A 19 -12.08 8.93 -1.21
N TRP A 20 -11.74 7.80 -1.85
CA TRP A 20 -11.13 6.66 -1.18
C TRP A 20 -9.77 7.02 -0.58
N MET A 21 -8.90 7.68 -1.33
CA MET A 21 -7.58 8.13 -0.87
C MET A 21 -7.72 9.13 0.27
N GLN A 22 -8.66 10.09 0.17
CA GLN A 22 -8.87 11.09 1.21
C GLN A 22 -9.39 10.49 2.53
N ARG A 23 -10.31 9.51 2.46
CA ARG A 23 -10.77 8.78 3.66
C ARG A 23 -9.62 8.03 4.32
N TRP A 24 -8.81 7.32 3.54
CA TRP A 24 -7.65 6.61 4.09
C TRP A 24 -6.57 7.56 4.62
N LYS A 25 -6.34 8.69 3.96
CA LYS A 25 -5.44 9.74 4.48
C LYS A 25 -5.89 10.21 5.86
N ALA A 26 -7.17 10.53 6.03
CA ALA A 26 -7.71 10.97 7.32
C ALA A 26 -7.50 9.92 8.43
N ARG A 27 -7.76 8.64 8.15
CA ARG A 27 -7.52 7.55 9.11
C ARG A 27 -6.03 7.37 9.46
N LEU A 28 -5.17 7.46 8.48
CA LEU A 28 -3.72 7.33 8.69
C LEU A 28 -3.16 8.52 9.50
N GLN A 29 -3.76 9.70 9.43
CA GLN A 29 -3.39 10.87 10.22
C GLN A 29 -3.65 10.68 11.72
N GLU A 30 -4.48 9.74 12.12
CA GLU A 30 -4.64 9.33 13.53
C GLU A 30 -3.44 8.53 14.05
N ILE A 31 -2.61 7.99 13.14
CA ILE A 31 -1.44 7.16 13.46
C ILE A 31 -0.13 7.96 13.32
N GLY A 32 -0.04 8.85 12.33
CA GLY A 32 1.17 9.59 12.02
C GLY A 32 0.96 10.71 11.01
N GLU A 33 2.04 11.36 10.62
CA GLU A 33 2.00 12.36 9.54
C GLU A 33 1.79 11.68 8.20
N VAL A 34 0.95 12.28 7.33
CA VAL A 34 0.62 11.71 6.01
C VAL A 34 0.78 12.75 4.92
N GLU A 35 1.62 12.44 3.95
CA GLU A 35 1.72 13.18 2.71
C GLU A 35 1.28 12.31 1.54
N THR A 36 0.56 12.90 0.58
CA THR A 36 0.13 12.25 -0.65
C THR A 36 0.73 12.98 -1.84
N PHE A 37 0.98 12.28 -2.92
CA PHE A 37 1.43 12.87 -4.17
C PHE A 37 0.69 12.23 -5.35
N ASP A 38 0.78 12.86 -6.51
CA ASP A 38 0.26 12.33 -7.76
C ASP A 38 1.40 12.04 -8.75
N TYR A 39 1.33 10.91 -9.42
CA TYR A 39 2.26 10.58 -10.50
C TYR A 39 2.09 11.57 -11.67
N PRO A 40 3.16 11.80 -12.49
CA PRO A 40 3.10 12.77 -13.60
C PRO A 40 1.89 12.60 -14.51
N TYR A 41 1.58 11.38 -14.93
CA TYR A 41 0.43 11.13 -15.80
C TYR A 41 -0.91 11.56 -15.19
N MET A 42 -1.07 11.50 -13.86
CA MET A 42 -2.29 11.95 -13.17
C MET A 42 -2.40 13.46 -13.19
N ARG A 43 -1.28 14.16 -12.94
CA ARG A 43 -1.23 15.63 -12.99
C ARG A 43 -1.49 16.18 -14.40
N GLU A 44 -1.13 15.40 -15.41
CA GLU A 44 -1.38 15.70 -16.82
C GLU A 44 -2.79 15.27 -17.30
N GLY A 45 -3.63 14.72 -16.41
CA GLY A 45 -4.97 14.24 -16.76
C GLY A 45 -5.00 12.99 -17.64
N ARG A 46 -3.86 12.31 -17.81
CA ARG A 46 -3.80 11.06 -18.58
C ARG A 46 -4.36 9.88 -17.80
N LYS A 47 -5.11 9.02 -18.47
CA LYS A 47 -5.70 7.81 -17.86
C LYS A 47 -4.73 6.64 -17.77
N ARG A 48 -3.79 6.55 -18.72
CA ARG A 48 -2.83 5.45 -18.80
C ARG A 48 -1.60 5.77 -17.94
N PRO A 49 -1.24 4.89 -16.98
CA PRO A 49 -0.02 5.06 -16.20
C PRO A 49 1.24 5.13 -17.05
N ASP A 50 2.20 5.88 -16.59
CA ASP A 50 3.56 5.89 -17.14
C ASP A 50 4.22 4.50 -17.00
N ARG A 51 5.34 4.31 -17.71
CA ARG A 51 6.12 3.07 -17.60
C ARG A 51 6.75 2.96 -16.21
N LEU A 52 7.03 1.73 -15.80
CA LEU A 52 7.55 1.42 -14.47
C LEU A 52 8.74 2.29 -14.03
N PRO A 53 9.80 2.52 -14.85
CA PRO A 53 10.93 3.37 -14.43
C PRO A 53 10.51 4.81 -14.12
N GLN A 54 9.58 5.38 -14.89
CA GLN A 54 9.08 6.75 -14.68
C GLN A 54 8.24 6.85 -13.38
N LEU A 55 7.44 5.83 -13.09
CA LEU A 55 6.68 5.77 -11.83
C LEU A 55 7.61 5.66 -10.62
N ILE A 56 8.65 4.83 -10.70
CA ILE A 56 9.66 4.70 -9.64
C ILE A 56 10.38 6.03 -9.44
N ALA A 57 10.85 6.67 -10.51
CA ALA A 57 11.53 7.97 -10.44
C ALA A 57 10.64 9.03 -9.78
N ALA A 58 9.38 9.14 -10.18
CA ALA A 58 8.44 10.10 -9.59
C ALA A 58 8.18 9.83 -8.10
N HIS A 59 8.07 8.58 -7.70
CA HIS A 59 7.87 8.21 -6.28
C HIS A 59 9.13 8.51 -5.46
N ARG A 60 10.33 8.29 -6.01
CA ARG A 60 11.61 8.66 -5.36
C ARG A 60 11.73 10.17 -5.16
N VAL A 61 11.35 10.97 -6.17
CA VAL A 61 11.32 12.43 -6.05
C VAL A 61 10.38 12.85 -4.92
N ALA A 62 9.16 12.33 -4.87
CA ALA A 62 8.22 12.63 -3.78
C ALA A 62 8.77 12.23 -2.40
N LEU A 63 9.46 11.10 -2.30
CA LEU A 63 10.10 10.67 -1.06
C LEU A 63 11.23 11.62 -0.65
N ALA A 64 12.07 12.03 -1.59
CA ALA A 64 13.17 12.96 -1.34
C ALA A 64 12.66 14.33 -0.89
N GLU A 65 11.64 14.88 -1.54
CA GLU A 65 10.99 16.15 -1.17
C GLU A 65 10.38 16.08 0.24
N ALA A 66 9.67 14.99 0.54
CA ALA A 66 9.07 14.78 1.85
C ALA A 66 10.12 14.68 2.98
N ARG A 67 11.24 14.01 2.72
CA ARG A 67 12.38 13.92 3.67
C ARG A 67 13.09 15.26 3.87
N ALA A 68 13.28 16.02 2.80
CA ALA A 68 13.91 17.34 2.89
C ALA A 68 13.14 18.28 3.83
N GLN A 69 11.82 18.16 3.90
CA GLN A 69 10.96 18.96 4.78
C GLN A 69 10.98 18.50 6.25
N ARG A 70 11.29 17.23 6.53
CA ARG A 70 11.13 16.60 7.87
C ARG A 70 12.43 16.26 8.57
N GLY A 71 13.53 16.20 7.83
CA GLY A 71 14.81 15.69 8.32
C GLY A 71 14.98 14.18 8.13
N ALA A 72 16.23 13.72 8.18
CA ALA A 72 16.61 12.34 7.84
C ALA A 72 16.22 11.30 8.92
N GLU A 73 15.98 11.74 10.15
CA GLU A 73 15.74 10.86 11.31
C GLU A 73 14.26 10.44 11.47
N VAL A 74 13.37 10.89 10.59
CA VAL A 74 11.93 10.57 10.69
C VAL A 74 11.69 9.15 10.22
N SER A 75 11.06 8.34 11.09
CA SER A 75 10.59 6.98 10.74
C SER A 75 9.64 7.05 9.55
N THR A 76 10.12 6.65 8.38
CA THR A 76 9.42 6.77 7.10
C THR A 76 8.85 5.45 6.63
N PHE A 77 7.56 5.42 6.32
CA PHE A 77 6.85 4.29 5.75
C PHE A 77 6.27 4.65 4.39
N LEU A 78 6.49 3.79 3.39
CA LEU A 78 5.78 3.92 2.12
C LEU A 78 4.49 3.11 2.20
N ILE A 79 3.38 3.79 2.05
CA ILE A 79 2.06 3.17 1.98
C ILE A 79 1.46 3.41 0.60
N GLY A 80 0.78 2.45 0.02
CA GLY A 80 0.19 2.65 -1.29
C GLY A 80 -1.00 1.77 -1.59
N LYS A 81 -1.95 2.37 -2.30
CA LYS A 81 -3.08 1.67 -2.91
C LYS A 81 -2.61 0.96 -4.18
N SER A 82 -2.83 -0.34 -4.29
CA SER A 82 -2.65 -1.08 -5.55
C SER A 82 -1.28 -0.78 -6.22
N MET A 83 -1.27 -0.15 -7.39
CA MET A 83 -0.06 0.27 -8.09
C MET A 83 0.90 1.05 -7.18
N GLY A 84 0.39 1.97 -6.37
CA GLY A 84 1.20 2.77 -5.45
C GLY A 84 1.98 1.91 -4.46
N GLY A 85 1.38 0.88 -3.88
CA GLY A 85 2.06 -0.09 -3.02
C GLY A 85 3.14 -0.87 -3.76
N ARG A 86 2.84 -1.35 -4.97
CA ARG A 86 3.81 -2.06 -5.80
C ARG A 86 5.00 -1.16 -6.20
N ILE A 87 4.75 0.08 -6.57
CA ILE A 87 5.83 1.03 -6.88
C ILE A 87 6.67 1.34 -5.63
N GLY A 88 6.03 1.50 -4.46
CA GLY A 88 6.73 1.64 -3.19
C GLY A 88 7.69 0.48 -2.90
N CYS A 89 7.30 -0.77 -3.23
CA CYS A 89 8.19 -1.92 -3.14
C CYS A 89 9.43 -1.78 -4.04
N HIS A 90 9.28 -1.30 -5.28
CA HIS A 90 10.44 -1.04 -6.14
C HIS A 90 11.33 0.08 -5.60
N VAL A 91 10.74 1.16 -5.06
CA VAL A 91 11.51 2.25 -4.44
C VAL A 91 12.33 1.74 -3.26
N ALA A 92 11.78 0.88 -2.43
CA ALA A 92 12.45 0.32 -1.26
C ALA A 92 13.59 -0.67 -1.58
N LEU A 93 13.82 -1.03 -2.84
CA LEU A 93 15.01 -1.77 -3.25
C LEU A 93 16.28 -0.89 -3.18
N GLU A 94 16.12 0.43 -3.35
CA GLU A 94 17.22 1.39 -3.41
C GLU A 94 17.17 2.43 -2.29
N GLU A 95 15.98 2.70 -1.74
CA GLU A 95 15.75 3.70 -0.70
C GLU A 95 15.49 3.03 0.67
N LYS A 96 16.26 3.41 1.67
CA LYS A 96 16.06 2.91 3.04
C LYS A 96 14.79 3.53 3.65
N VAL A 97 13.81 2.69 3.96
CA VAL A 97 12.58 3.06 4.67
C VAL A 97 12.30 2.06 5.80
N ASN A 98 11.53 2.46 6.81
CA ASN A 98 11.24 1.64 7.99
C ASN A 98 10.28 0.49 7.71
N GLY A 99 9.43 0.62 6.69
CA GLY A 99 8.50 -0.42 6.29
C GLY A 99 7.63 -0.03 5.11
N LEU A 100 6.99 -1.05 4.55
CA LEU A 100 6.06 -0.93 3.43
C LEU A 100 4.67 -1.36 3.86
N ILE A 101 3.64 -0.67 3.36
CA ILE A 101 2.24 -1.03 3.60
C ILE A 101 1.52 -1.05 2.25
N CYS A 102 1.06 -2.23 1.85
CA CYS A 102 0.37 -2.42 0.57
C CYS A 102 -1.13 -2.64 0.81
N LEU A 103 -1.94 -1.68 0.39
CA LEU A 103 -3.40 -1.75 0.46
C LEU A 103 -3.93 -2.32 -0.87
N GLY A 104 -4.20 -3.63 -0.92
CA GLY A 104 -4.56 -4.37 -2.13
C GLY A 104 -3.39 -4.47 -3.12
N TYR A 105 -2.41 -5.34 -2.85
CA TYR A 105 -1.28 -5.54 -3.77
C TYR A 105 -1.74 -6.16 -5.10
N PRO A 106 -1.41 -5.59 -6.27
CA PRO A 106 -1.84 -6.11 -7.55
C PRO A 106 -0.85 -7.17 -8.06
N LEU A 107 -0.92 -8.40 -7.53
CA LEU A 107 0.01 -9.48 -7.84
C LEU A 107 -0.04 -9.87 -9.32
N CYS A 108 -1.23 -9.93 -9.91
CA CYS A 108 -1.39 -10.27 -11.32
C CYS A 108 -2.24 -9.23 -12.06
N ALA A 109 -2.15 -9.23 -13.37
CA ALA A 109 -3.05 -8.43 -14.20
C ALA A 109 -4.46 -9.01 -14.15
N MET A 110 -5.48 -8.18 -14.28
CA MET A 110 -6.87 -8.64 -14.36
C MET A 110 -7.04 -9.60 -15.55
N GLY A 111 -7.53 -10.81 -15.29
CA GLY A 111 -7.72 -11.86 -16.28
C GLY A 111 -6.46 -12.66 -16.65
N ASP A 112 -5.27 -12.28 -16.19
CA ASP A 112 -4.01 -13.01 -16.46
C ASP A 112 -3.33 -13.42 -15.15
N ARG A 113 -3.62 -14.63 -14.70
CA ARG A 113 -3.02 -15.24 -13.50
C ARG A 113 -1.65 -15.87 -13.76
N SER A 114 -1.22 -15.95 -15.03
CA SER A 114 0.05 -16.57 -15.42
C SER A 114 1.25 -15.65 -15.27
N LYS A 115 1.02 -14.32 -15.22
CA LYS A 115 2.07 -13.30 -15.13
C LYS A 115 2.02 -12.59 -13.79
N LEU A 116 2.80 -13.09 -12.85
CA LEU A 116 2.89 -12.52 -11.52
C LEU A 116 3.86 -11.33 -11.50
N ARG A 117 3.53 -10.36 -10.65
CA ARG A 117 4.37 -9.18 -10.37
C ARG A 117 5.08 -9.37 -9.03
N ASP A 118 5.77 -10.48 -8.88
CA ASP A 118 6.36 -10.97 -7.64
C ASP A 118 7.87 -10.78 -7.54
N GLU A 119 8.57 -10.49 -8.65
CA GLU A 119 10.03 -10.32 -8.70
C GLU A 119 10.51 -9.30 -7.66
N VAL A 120 9.82 -8.14 -7.55
CA VAL A 120 10.17 -7.12 -6.58
C VAL A 120 10.00 -7.62 -5.15
N LEU A 121 8.96 -8.40 -4.86
CA LEU A 121 8.69 -8.94 -3.51
C LEU A 121 9.79 -9.91 -3.06
N ARG A 122 10.26 -10.76 -3.98
CA ARG A 122 11.36 -11.72 -3.73
C ARG A 122 12.70 -11.03 -3.45
N SER A 123 12.84 -9.78 -3.91
CA SER A 123 14.09 -9.00 -3.80
C SER A 123 14.08 -8.03 -2.63
N LEU A 124 12.94 -7.83 -1.95
CA LEU A 124 12.81 -6.89 -0.85
C LEU A 124 13.74 -7.21 0.33
N GLY A 125 14.37 -6.16 0.86
CA GLY A 125 15.09 -6.14 2.13
C GLY A 125 14.32 -5.41 3.25
N THR A 126 13.18 -4.80 2.91
CA THR A 126 12.36 -3.99 3.81
C THR A 126 11.11 -4.78 4.25
N PRO A 127 10.78 -4.82 5.54
CA PRO A 127 9.57 -5.46 6.04
C PRO A 127 8.29 -4.87 5.42
N VAL A 128 7.29 -5.72 5.18
CA VAL A 128 6.05 -5.30 4.53
C VAL A 128 4.81 -5.81 5.25
N LEU A 129 3.81 -4.94 5.38
CA LEU A 129 2.44 -5.29 5.72
C LEU A 129 1.60 -5.31 4.44
N PHE A 130 1.02 -6.44 4.14
CA PHE A 130 -0.02 -6.58 3.12
C PHE A 130 -1.39 -6.54 3.79
N VAL A 131 -2.25 -5.64 3.32
CA VAL A 131 -3.68 -5.63 3.64
C VAL A 131 -4.42 -6.07 2.39
N GLN A 132 -5.06 -7.24 2.44
CA GLN A 132 -5.54 -7.91 1.25
C GLN A 132 -6.98 -8.40 1.41
N GLY A 133 -7.85 -8.04 0.47
CA GLY A 133 -9.20 -8.57 0.42
C GLY A 133 -9.23 -10.03 -0.06
N THR A 134 -10.01 -10.88 0.60
CA THR A 134 -10.11 -12.31 0.22
C THR A 134 -10.82 -12.54 -1.11
N ARG A 135 -11.51 -11.51 -1.64
CA ARG A 135 -12.17 -11.52 -2.96
C ARG A 135 -11.45 -10.65 -4.00
N ASP A 136 -10.22 -10.24 -3.72
CA ASP A 136 -9.43 -9.45 -4.66
C ASP A 136 -8.92 -10.31 -5.82
N THR A 137 -9.49 -10.12 -7.00
CA THR A 137 -9.11 -10.85 -8.21
C THR A 137 -7.74 -10.48 -8.76
N LEU A 138 -7.16 -9.34 -8.34
CA LEU A 138 -5.79 -8.96 -8.71
C LEU A 138 -4.73 -9.57 -7.80
N CYS A 139 -5.14 -10.18 -6.67
CA CYS A 139 -4.24 -10.89 -5.76
C CYS A 139 -4.92 -12.14 -5.19
N PRO A 140 -5.15 -13.16 -6.01
CA PRO A 140 -5.67 -14.43 -5.54
C PRO A 140 -4.75 -15.03 -4.48
N LEU A 141 -5.31 -15.41 -3.32
CA LEU A 141 -4.53 -15.86 -2.17
C LEU A 141 -3.75 -17.14 -2.44
N ASP A 142 -4.29 -18.04 -3.25
CA ASP A 142 -3.62 -19.27 -3.69
C ASP A 142 -2.33 -19.02 -4.48
N LEU A 143 -2.24 -17.87 -5.19
CA LEU A 143 -1.02 -17.42 -5.87
C LEU A 143 -0.14 -16.57 -4.96
N PHE A 144 -0.73 -15.84 -4.03
CA PHE A 144 0.00 -14.88 -3.19
C PHE A 144 0.77 -15.56 -2.06
N GLU A 145 0.19 -16.57 -1.40
CA GLU A 145 0.85 -17.25 -0.28
C GLU A 145 2.21 -17.90 -0.65
N PRO A 146 2.36 -18.60 -1.79
CA PRO A 146 3.66 -19.10 -2.21
C PRO A 146 4.68 -17.97 -2.47
N VAL A 147 4.24 -16.85 -3.04
CA VAL A 147 5.12 -15.68 -3.26
C VAL A 147 5.58 -15.11 -1.92
N ARG A 148 4.65 -14.92 -0.99
CA ARG A 148 4.93 -14.38 0.34
C ARG A 148 5.87 -15.30 1.14
N ALA A 149 5.67 -16.61 1.06
CA ALA A 149 6.54 -17.59 1.70
C ALA A 149 7.98 -17.59 1.13
N ALA A 150 8.15 -17.18 -0.12
CA ALA A 150 9.45 -17.09 -0.78
C ALA A 150 10.15 -15.72 -0.59
N MET A 151 9.56 -14.78 0.15
CA MET A 151 10.19 -13.51 0.46
C MET A 151 11.35 -13.67 1.44
N LYS A 152 12.41 -12.88 1.26
CA LYS A 152 13.61 -12.90 2.12
C LYS A 152 13.41 -12.21 3.46
N VAL A 153 12.38 -11.37 3.58
CA VAL A 153 12.12 -10.56 4.77
C VAL A 153 10.77 -10.90 5.39
N PRO A 154 10.60 -10.67 6.70
CA PRO A 154 9.32 -10.87 7.34
C PRO A 154 8.21 -10.05 6.69
N SER A 155 7.11 -10.71 6.37
CA SER A 155 5.89 -10.07 5.90
C SER A 155 4.73 -10.36 6.84
N VAL A 156 3.90 -9.34 7.07
CA VAL A 156 2.64 -9.47 7.78
C VAL A 156 1.51 -9.47 6.76
N LEU A 157 0.53 -10.33 6.92
CA LEU A 157 -0.68 -10.35 6.09
C LEU A 157 -1.89 -10.13 6.98
N HIS A 158 -2.63 -9.06 6.71
CA HIS A 158 -3.96 -8.80 7.26
C HIS A 158 -5.00 -9.06 6.17
N LEU A 159 -5.83 -10.08 6.39
CA LEU A 159 -6.91 -10.42 5.48
C LEU A 159 -8.17 -9.63 5.83
N VAL A 160 -8.78 -9.04 4.82
CA VAL A 160 -10.11 -8.45 4.90
C VAL A 160 -11.09 -9.46 4.31
N GLU A 161 -11.80 -10.16 5.19
CA GLU A 161 -12.74 -11.20 4.78
C GLU A 161 -13.87 -10.60 3.93
N GLY A 162 -14.16 -11.21 2.77
CA GLY A 162 -15.12 -10.69 1.81
C GLY A 162 -14.72 -9.39 1.12
N GLY A 163 -13.55 -8.84 1.42
CA GLY A 163 -13.03 -7.60 0.86
C GLY A 163 -12.61 -7.74 -0.61
N ASP A 164 -12.89 -6.71 -1.39
CA ASP A 164 -12.45 -6.58 -2.78
C ASP A 164 -11.05 -5.93 -2.89
N HIS A 165 -10.62 -5.60 -4.13
CA HIS A 165 -9.35 -4.90 -4.39
C HIS A 165 -9.25 -3.51 -3.72
N SER A 166 -10.35 -2.91 -3.32
CA SER A 166 -10.41 -1.63 -2.60
C SER A 166 -10.67 -1.81 -1.11
N LEU A 167 -10.57 -3.06 -0.61
CA LEU A 167 -10.83 -3.44 0.78
C LEU A 167 -12.30 -3.23 1.20
N GLY A 168 -13.18 -3.04 0.22
CA GLY A 168 -14.61 -2.91 0.45
C GLY A 168 -15.28 -4.26 0.62
N VAL A 169 -16.06 -4.43 1.69
CA VAL A 169 -16.84 -5.63 1.96
C VAL A 169 -18.26 -5.43 1.48
N GLY A 170 -18.83 -6.43 0.82
CA GLY A 170 -20.19 -6.35 0.28
C GLY A 170 -21.25 -6.20 1.37
N LYS A 171 -22.30 -5.39 1.13
CA LYS A 171 -23.36 -5.10 2.12
C LYS A 171 -23.99 -6.36 2.75
N ARG A 172 -24.20 -7.42 1.97
CA ARG A 172 -24.77 -8.68 2.48
C ARG A 172 -23.86 -9.35 3.49
N GLN A 173 -22.53 -9.34 3.21
CA GLN A 173 -21.54 -9.90 4.11
C GLN A 173 -21.49 -9.09 5.42
N LEU A 174 -21.39 -7.76 5.32
CA LEU A 174 -21.40 -6.88 6.49
C LEU A 174 -22.64 -7.10 7.37
N GLN A 175 -23.82 -7.25 6.75
CA GLN A 175 -25.06 -7.54 7.48
C GLN A 175 -25.02 -8.92 8.16
N ALA A 176 -24.50 -9.94 7.49
CA ALA A 176 -24.39 -11.29 8.05
C ALA A 176 -23.42 -11.34 9.24
N ASP A 177 -22.34 -10.56 9.17
CA ASP A 177 -21.29 -10.49 10.19
C ASP A 177 -21.65 -9.51 11.34
N GLY A 178 -22.74 -8.75 11.20
CA GLY A 178 -23.16 -7.71 12.16
C GLY A 178 -22.17 -6.54 12.24
N GLU A 179 -21.43 -6.27 11.13
CA GLU A 179 -20.38 -5.29 11.09
C GLU A 179 -20.67 -4.16 10.09
N THR A 180 -19.93 -3.08 10.21
CA THR A 180 -19.89 -1.95 9.29
C THR A 180 -18.55 -1.88 8.57
N GLN A 181 -18.50 -1.24 7.39
CA GLN A 181 -17.22 -0.98 6.70
C GLN A 181 -16.27 -0.14 7.58
N GLU A 182 -16.80 0.74 8.42
CA GLU A 182 -16.00 1.55 9.35
C GLU A 182 -15.25 0.69 10.38
N GLU A 183 -15.89 -0.36 10.88
CA GLU A 183 -15.26 -1.30 11.82
C GLU A 183 -14.18 -2.13 11.13
N VAL A 184 -14.42 -2.57 9.90
CA VAL A 184 -13.42 -3.23 9.07
C VAL A 184 -12.19 -2.31 8.87
N ASP A 185 -12.42 -1.07 8.45
CA ASP A 185 -11.37 -0.08 8.22
C ASP A 185 -10.58 0.23 9.51
N ARG A 186 -11.26 0.29 10.67
CA ARG A 186 -10.63 0.50 11.97
C ARG A 186 -9.71 -0.66 12.36
N ARG A 187 -10.09 -1.92 12.08
CA ARG A 187 -9.19 -3.07 12.28
C ARG A 187 -7.94 -2.97 11.42
N ILE A 188 -8.08 -2.56 10.17
CA ILE A 188 -6.93 -2.32 9.29
C ILE A 188 -6.01 -1.25 9.88
N CYS A 189 -6.55 -0.13 10.35
CA CYS A 189 -5.77 0.93 11.00
C CYS A 189 -5.05 0.43 12.26
N THR A 190 -5.69 -0.43 13.04
CA THR A 190 -5.07 -1.07 14.21
C THR A 190 -3.86 -1.92 13.82
N GLU A 191 -3.96 -2.70 12.75
CA GLU A 191 -2.84 -3.50 12.25
C GLU A 191 -1.72 -2.63 11.66
N ILE A 192 -2.05 -1.54 10.97
CA ILE A 192 -1.07 -0.57 10.48
C ILE A 192 -0.32 0.04 11.68
N ALA A 193 -1.03 0.51 12.70
CA ALA A 193 -0.42 1.08 13.89
C ALA A 193 0.46 0.08 14.65
N ARG A 194 0.05 -1.20 14.72
CA ARG A 194 0.85 -2.29 15.30
C ARG A 194 2.12 -2.52 14.50
N PHE A 195 2.01 -2.61 13.17
CA PHE A 195 3.13 -2.83 12.26
C PHE A 195 4.19 -1.71 12.39
N VAL A 196 3.75 -0.46 12.44
CA VAL A 196 4.62 0.72 12.58
C VAL A 196 5.36 0.72 13.92
N ARG A 197 4.66 0.45 15.04
CA ARG A 197 5.26 0.43 16.38
C ARG A 197 6.36 -0.61 16.56
N THR A 198 6.32 -1.70 15.82
CA THR A 198 7.34 -2.77 15.90
C THR A 198 8.57 -2.49 15.05
N ARG A 199 8.65 -1.32 14.40
CA ARG A 199 9.74 -0.92 13.50
C ARG A 199 10.18 0.52 13.78
N PRO A 200 10.81 0.75 14.94
CA PRO A 200 11.38 2.05 15.27
C PRO A 200 12.45 2.44 14.24
N GLY A 201 12.71 3.75 14.09
CA GLY A 201 13.75 4.32 13.23
C GLY A 201 15.16 3.88 13.59
#